data_f8d387f72022dd3813f38aad14b97fb2
#
_entry.id   f8d387f72022dd3813f38aad14b97fb2
#
_cell.length_a   1.000
_cell.length_b   1.000
_cell.length_c   1.000
_cell.angle_alpha   90.00
_cell.angle_beta   90.00
_cell.angle_gamma   90.00
#
_symmetry.space_group_name_H-M   'P 1'
#
loop_
_entity.id
_entity.type
_entity.pdbx_description
1 polymer ?
#
loop_
_entity_poly.entity_id
_entity_poly.type
_entity_poly.pdbx_seq_one_letter_code
_entity_poly.pdbx_strand_id
1 'polypeptide(L)'
;MKKIKIYSEPLYVFAIILLGLAVALLSSAGFGVSMIVAPAYILSLKTGFLSFGQAEYVIQSVLFIVFCCVMKRFKIVYLSSFLTCLIYGAVLDLFRTLPFFNQNITNPESLPFALRIAMFILGAVLTSLSIAMFYKTYFYPQVYDFFVKGVSAKFGIKRTVFKTAFDLTFLTASAVMTLALFKKFVGINIGTLIIAALNGTVIGIFGKIIDKYFEVVPIFKNFAKKFEII
;
A
#
# COMPACT_ATOMS: atom_id res chain seq x y z
N MET A 1 31.40 -7.20 4.37
CA MET A 1 31.01 -6.26 5.44
C MET A 1 30.07 -6.98 6.40
N LYS A 2 30.23 -6.81 7.71
CA LYS A 2 29.32 -7.39 8.71
C LYS A 2 27.98 -6.67 8.61
N LYS A 3 26.88 -7.40 8.34
CA LYS A 3 25.54 -6.81 8.24
C LYS A 3 25.04 -6.39 9.63
N ILE A 4 24.28 -5.30 9.68
CA ILE A 4 23.63 -4.83 10.91
C ILE A 4 22.37 -5.67 11.11
N LYS A 5 22.22 -6.30 12.28
CA LYS A 5 21.01 -7.07 12.61
C LYS A 5 19.89 -6.13 12.97
N ILE A 6 18.76 -6.29 12.29
CA ILE A 6 17.49 -5.59 12.56
C ILE A 6 16.41 -6.63 12.82
N TYR A 7 15.54 -6.35 13.78
CA TYR A 7 14.43 -7.23 14.09
C TYR A 7 13.22 -6.98 13.15
N SER A 8 12.61 -8.07 12.72
CA SER A 8 11.47 -8.05 11.77
C SER A 8 10.26 -7.30 12.31
N GLU A 9 9.97 -7.43 13.61
CA GLU A 9 8.79 -6.86 14.26
C GLU A 9 8.84 -5.32 14.31
N PRO A 10 9.90 -4.67 14.83
CA PRO A 10 10.02 -3.21 14.77
C PRO A 10 10.06 -2.69 13.33
N LEU A 11 10.75 -3.42 12.43
CA LEU A 11 10.80 -3.04 11.01
C LEU A 11 9.42 -3.02 10.37
N TYR A 12 8.57 -4.01 10.71
CA TYR A 12 7.20 -4.08 10.25
C TYR A 12 6.35 -2.91 10.75
N VAL A 13 6.42 -2.58 12.05
CA VAL A 13 5.68 -1.45 12.63
C VAL A 13 6.14 -0.14 11.97
N PHE A 14 7.44 0.05 11.83
CA PHE A 14 7.99 1.24 11.17
C PHE A 14 7.53 1.34 9.71
N ALA A 15 7.49 0.21 8.98
CA ALA A 15 6.97 0.19 7.61
C ALA A 15 5.49 0.60 7.54
N ILE A 16 4.63 0.20 8.48
CA ILE A 16 3.23 0.62 8.52
C ILE A 16 3.13 2.15 8.71
N ILE A 17 3.86 2.70 9.68
CA ILE A 17 3.86 4.14 9.96
C ILE A 17 4.32 4.92 8.73
N LEU A 18 5.42 4.46 8.12
CA LEU A 18 6.00 5.08 6.94
C LEU A 18 5.03 5.06 5.75
N LEU A 19 4.31 3.94 5.57
CA LEU A 19 3.32 3.82 4.50
C LEU A 19 2.13 4.76 4.70
N GLY A 20 1.62 4.87 5.93
CA GLY A 20 0.54 5.79 6.26
C GLY A 20 0.91 7.24 5.97
N LEU A 21 2.11 7.66 6.40
CA LEU A 21 2.65 8.98 6.10
C LEU A 21 2.81 9.20 4.57
N ALA A 22 3.37 8.23 3.87
CA ALA A 22 3.60 8.31 2.43
C ALA A 22 2.30 8.51 1.65
N VAL A 23 1.25 7.76 1.99
CA VAL A 23 -0.06 7.86 1.32
C VAL A 23 -0.77 9.17 1.70
N ALA A 24 -0.61 9.67 2.94
CA ALA A 24 -1.10 10.98 3.33
C ALA A 24 -0.43 12.09 2.50
N LEU A 25 0.89 12.04 2.29
CA LEU A 25 1.63 12.98 1.43
C LEU A 25 1.12 12.92 -0.02
N LEU A 26 0.98 11.73 -0.60
CA LEU A 26 0.51 11.55 -1.98
C LEU A 26 -0.91 12.10 -2.18
N SER A 27 -1.82 11.80 -1.24
CA SER A 27 -3.22 12.26 -1.32
C SER A 27 -3.32 13.78 -1.20
N SER A 28 -2.45 14.43 -0.40
CA SER A 28 -2.43 15.88 -0.22
C SER A 28 -1.67 16.62 -1.32
N ALA A 29 -0.79 15.95 -2.06
CA ALA A 29 -0.07 16.56 -3.19
C ALA A 29 -0.97 16.85 -4.40
N GLY A 30 -2.09 16.11 -4.57
CA GLY A 30 -3.06 16.32 -5.64
C GLY A 30 -2.62 15.83 -7.03
N PHE A 31 -1.51 15.08 -7.14
CA PHE A 31 -1.06 14.46 -8.39
C PHE A 31 -1.59 13.04 -8.62
N GLY A 32 -2.49 12.59 -7.76
CA GLY A 32 -3.02 11.24 -7.75
C GLY A 32 -2.29 10.34 -6.75
N VAL A 33 -2.98 9.27 -6.36
CA VAL A 33 -2.45 8.24 -5.45
C VAL A 33 -2.02 7.00 -6.23
N SER A 34 -1.40 6.04 -5.55
CA SER A 34 -1.07 4.74 -6.16
C SER A 34 -2.34 4.05 -6.65
N MET A 35 -2.28 3.37 -7.81
CA MET A 35 -3.43 2.73 -8.45
C MET A 35 -4.13 1.69 -7.55
N ILE A 36 -3.41 1.02 -6.66
CA ILE A 36 -3.98 0.02 -5.74
C ILE A 36 -4.89 0.66 -4.70
N VAL A 37 -4.51 1.83 -4.15
CA VAL A 37 -5.27 2.53 -3.13
C VAL A 37 -6.29 3.52 -3.72
N ALA A 38 -6.25 3.77 -5.04
CA ALA A 38 -7.13 4.71 -5.71
C ALA A 38 -8.62 4.38 -5.56
N PRO A 39 -9.09 3.12 -5.64
CA PRO A 39 -10.51 2.82 -5.42
C PRO A 39 -11.00 3.23 -4.03
N ALA A 40 -10.20 2.99 -2.99
CA ALA A 40 -10.54 3.38 -1.63
C ALA A 40 -10.55 4.91 -1.47
N TYR A 41 -9.58 5.59 -2.08
CA TYR A 41 -9.55 7.06 -2.08
C TYR A 41 -10.78 7.66 -2.76
N ILE A 42 -11.14 7.17 -3.95
CA ILE A 42 -12.35 7.59 -4.70
C ILE A 42 -13.60 7.33 -3.87
N LEU A 43 -13.70 6.17 -3.23
CA LEU A 43 -14.83 5.80 -2.38
C LEU A 43 -14.96 6.76 -1.18
N SER A 44 -13.87 7.07 -0.49
CA SER A 44 -13.86 8.01 0.63
C SER A 44 -14.31 9.41 0.23
N LEU A 45 -13.84 9.91 -0.93
CA LEU A 45 -14.24 11.22 -1.44
C LEU A 45 -15.72 11.27 -1.84
N LYS A 46 -16.28 10.16 -2.35
CA LYS A 46 -17.69 10.13 -2.78
C LYS A 46 -18.65 9.99 -1.62
N THR A 47 -18.35 9.14 -0.65
CA THR A 47 -19.23 8.86 0.47
C THR A 47 -19.29 10.00 1.48
N GLY A 48 -18.14 10.68 1.71
CA GLY A 48 -18.02 11.77 2.66
C GLY A 48 -18.11 11.36 4.14
N PHE A 49 -18.69 10.20 4.45
CA PHE A 49 -18.78 9.65 5.81
C PHE A 49 -17.70 8.59 6.12
N LEU A 50 -17.11 8.00 5.08
CA LEU A 50 -15.99 7.08 5.24
C LEU A 50 -14.67 7.86 5.20
N SER A 51 -13.82 7.69 6.20
CA SER A 51 -12.43 8.12 6.11
C SER A 51 -11.68 7.34 5.02
N PHE A 52 -10.49 7.78 4.64
CA PHE A 52 -9.70 7.04 3.65
C PHE A 52 -9.28 5.66 4.20
N GLY A 53 -8.87 5.60 5.48
CA GLY A 53 -8.55 4.32 6.13
C GLY A 53 -9.75 3.39 6.21
N GLN A 54 -10.95 3.91 6.52
CA GLN A 54 -12.18 3.11 6.53
C GLN A 54 -12.55 2.59 5.14
N ALA A 55 -12.37 3.39 4.10
CA ALA A 55 -12.58 2.95 2.72
C ALA A 55 -11.56 1.85 2.31
N GLU A 56 -10.31 1.94 2.79
CA GLU A 56 -9.31 0.87 2.65
C GLU A 56 -9.80 -0.44 3.31
N TYR A 57 -10.41 -0.36 4.50
CA TYR A 57 -10.98 -1.55 5.15
C TYR A 57 -12.04 -2.21 4.30
N VAL A 58 -12.93 -1.44 3.67
CA VAL A 58 -13.98 -1.97 2.81
C VAL A 58 -13.39 -2.67 1.57
N ILE A 59 -12.52 -1.99 0.83
CA ILE A 59 -11.92 -2.55 -0.40
C ILE A 59 -11.08 -3.79 -0.08
N GLN A 60 -10.26 -3.75 0.97
CA GLN A 60 -9.42 -4.89 1.33
C GLN A 60 -10.22 -6.04 1.95
N SER A 61 -11.36 -5.77 2.61
CA SER A 61 -12.27 -6.84 3.06
C SER A 61 -12.86 -7.61 1.90
N VAL A 62 -13.35 -6.91 0.87
CA VAL A 62 -13.86 -7.54 -0.35
C VAL A 62 -12.77 -8.38 -1.01
N LEU A 63 -11.56 -7.81 -1.16
CA LEU A 63 -10.43 -8.51 -1.75
C LEU A 63 -10.02 -9.75 -0.93
N PHE A 64 -10.07 -9.66 0.40
CA PHE A 64 -9.76 -10.78 1.30
C PHE A 64 -10.77 -11.92 1.16
N ILE A 65 -12.06 -11.59 1.04
CA ILE A 65 -13.12 -12.59 0.78
C ILE A 65 -12.85 -13.27 -0.57
N VAL A 66 -12.60 -12.49 -1.63
CA VAL A 66 -12.25 -13.03 -2.95
C VAL A 66 -11.01 -13.93 -2.88
N PHE A 67 -9.99 -13.52 -2.13
CA PHE A 67 -8.79 -14.34 -1.89
C PHE A 67 -9.14 -15.69 -1.26
N CYS A 68 -9.94 -15.71 -0.21
CA CYS A 68 -10.35 -16.94 0.46
C CYS A 68 -11.14 -17.86 -0.48
N CYS A 69 -12.05 -17.30 -1.29
CA CYS A 69 -12.80 -18.03 -2.31
C CYS A 69 -11.87 -18.63 -3.38
N VAL A 70 -10.95 -17.84 -3.90
CA VAL A 70 -9.97 -18.29 -4.91
C VAL A 70 -9.08 -19.38 -4.34
N MET A 71 -8.58 -19.22 -3.12
CA MET A 71 -7.69 -20.20 -2.47
C MET A 71 -8.40 -21.48 -2.06
N LYS A 72 -9.75 -21.45 -1.93
CA LYS A 72 -10.57 -22.56 -1.39
C LYS A 72 -10.06 -23.06 -0.03
N ARG A 73 -9.38 -22.22 0.71
CA ARG A 73 -8.78 -22.50 2.03
C ARG A 73 -8.78 -21.22 2.85
N PHE A 74 -9.10 -21.37 4.13
CA PHE A 74 -8.94 -20.32 5.12
C PHE A 74 -7.95 -20.77 6.18
N LYS A 75 -6.86 -20.02 6.35
CA LYS A 75 -5.93 -20.20 7.46
C LYS A 75 -6.02 -18.96 8.34
N ILE A 76 -6.10 -19.14 9.66
CA ILE A 76 -6.21 -18.02 10.61
C ILE A 76 -5.06 -17.02 10.48
N VAL A 77 -3.88 -17.49 10.02
CA VAL A 77 -2.70 -16.67 9.77
C VAL A 77 -2.95 -15.65 8.63
N TYR A 78 -3.88 -15.91 7.71
CA TYR A 78 -4.26 -14.97 6.65
C TYR A 78 -4.88 -13.69 7.20
N LEU A 79 -5.54 -13.76 8.36
CA LEU A 79 -6.07 -12.59 9.05
C LEU A 79 -4.98 -11.57 9.43
N SER A 80 -3.71 -11.98 9.49
CA SER A 80 -2.63 -11.01 9.76
C SER A 80 -2.48 -9.97 8.65
N SER A 81 -2.77 -10.30 7.39
CA SER A 81 -2.78 -9.32 6.29
C SER A 81 -3.90 -8.30 6.45
N PHE A 82 -5.04 -8.75 6.96
CA PHE A 82 -6.16 -7.87 7.27
C PHE A 82 -5.87 -7.03 8.52
N LEU A 83 -5.23 -7.59 9.55
CA LEU A 83 -4.76 -6.82 10.70
C LEU A 83 -3.76 -5.72 10.28
N THR A 84 -2.85 -6.03 9.34
CA THR A 84 -1.96 -5.02 8.75
C THR A 84 -2.77 -3.89 8.10
N CYS A 85 -3.84 -4.22 7.38
CA CYS A 85 -4.74 -3.23 6.78
C CYS A 85 -5.40 -2.34 7.83
N LEU A 86 -5.91 -2.93 8.93
CA LEU A 86 -6.57 -2.18 10.00
C LEU A 86 -5.61 -1.18 10.67
N ILE A 87 -4.40 -1.63 11.02
CA ILE A 87 -3.39 -0.77 11.64
C ILE A 87 -2.97 0.33 10.66
N TYR A 88 -2.70 -0.02 9.40
CA TYR A 88 -2.32 0.94 8.36
C TYR A 88 -3.40 2.02 8.16
N GLY A 89 -4.66 1.61 8.01
CA GLY A 89 -5.75 2.55 7.79
C GLY A 89 -5.96 3.50 8.98
N ALA A 90 -5.82 3.00 10.22
CA ALA A 90 -5.85 3.84 11.41
C ALA A 90 -4.68 4.86 11.43
N VAL A 91 -3.47 4.42 11.07
CA VAL A 91 -2.29 5.29 10.98
C VAL A 91 -2.45 6.33 9.87
N LEU A 92 -2.98 5.93 8.69
CA LEU A 92 -3.29 6.84 7.59
C LEU A 92 -4.28 7.91 8.03
N ASP A 93 -5.38 7.52 8.67
CA ASP A 93 -6.38 8.46 9.15
C ASP A 93 -5.81 9.39 10.23
N LEU A 94 -4.97 8.88 11.13
CA LEU A 94 -4.27 9.70 12.12
C LEU A 94 -3.41 10.80 11.44
N PHE A 95 -2.63 10.46 10.41
CA PHE A 95 -1.88 11.49 9.68
C PHE A 95 -2.82 12.50 9.00
N ARG A 96 -3.93 12.06 8.45
CA ARG A 96 -4.90 12.92 7.77
C ARG A 96 -5.69 13.85 8.72
N THR A 97 -5.72 13.56 10.02
CA THR A 97 -6.29 14.49 11.01
C THR A 97 -5.35 15.66 11.35
N LEU A 98 -4.05 15.54 11.06
CA LEU A 98 -3.12 16.62 11.30
C LEU A 98 -3.47 17.84 10.43
N PRO A 99 -3.40 19.09 10.98
CA PRO A 99 -3.83 20.29 10.29
C PRO A 99 -3.21 20.47 8.90
N PHE A 100 -1.93 20.13 8.76
CA PHE A 100 -1.22 20.19 7.50
C PHE A 100 -1.85 19.33 6.39
N PHE A 101 -2.21 18.08 6.72
CA PHE A 101 -2.82 17.18 5.74
C PHE A 101 -4.30 17.49 5.54
N ASN A 102 -5.04 17.76 6.63
CA ASN A 102 -6.48 17.97 6.57
C ASN A 102 -6.88 19.17 5.68
N GLN A 103 -6.20 20.31 5.80
CA GLN A 103 -6.46 21.48 4.98
C GLN A 103 -6.17 21.26 3.49
N ASN A 104 -5.17 20.44 3.17
CA ASN A 104 -4.69 20.25 1.81
C ASN A 104 -5.39 19.11 1.05
N ILE A 105 -6.14 18.24 1.74
CA ILE A 105 -6.91 17.18 1.09
C ILE A 105 -8.06 17.74 0.25
N THR A 106 -8.75 18.75 0.76
CA THR A 106 -9.91 19.33 0.10
C THR A 106 -9.51 20.29 -1.02
N ASN A 107 -8.36 20.93 -0.91
CA ASN A 107 -7.89 21.90 -1.89
C ASN A 107 -6.35 21.84 -2.08
N PRO A 108 -5.82 20.78 -2.73
CA PRO A 108 -4.38 20.65 -2.93
C PRO A 108 -3.74 21.81 -3.68
N GLU A 109 -4.52 22.48 -4.52
CA GLU A 109 -4.05 23.62 -5.35
C GLU A 109 -3.76 24.87 -4.53
N SER A 110 -4.19 24.93 -3.28
CA SER A 110 -3.82 26.02 -2.35
C SER A 110 -2.34 26.01 -1.98
N LEU A 111 -1.66 24.86 -2.13
CA LEU A 111 -0.22 24.74 -1.87
C LEU A 111 0.61 25.21 -3.06
N PRO A 112 1.80 25.80 -2.80
CA PRO A 112 2.77 26.10 -3.85
C PRO A 112 3.11 24.85 -4.67
N PHE A 113 3.17 25.00 -5.99
CA PHE A 113 3.42 23.87 -6.90
C PHE A 113 4.71 23.11 -6.57
N ALA A 114 5.78 23.81 -6.21
CA ALA A 114 7.05 23.19 -5.80
C ALA A 114 6.89 22.30 -4.55
N LEU A 115 6.09 22.72 -3.57
CA LEU A 115 5.82 21.94 -2.37
C LEU A 115 5.00 20.69 -2.70
N ARG A 116 4.02 20.79 -3.59
CA ARG A 116 3.23 19.66 -4.07
C ARG A 116 4.12 18.62 -4.75
N ILE A 117 5.05 19.04 -5.62
CA ILE A 117 6.03 18.15 -6.25
C ILE A 117 6.91 17.46 -5.20
N ALA A 118 7.43 18.21 -4.23
CA ALA A 118 8.26 17.66 -3.16
C ALA A 118 7.50 16.61 -2.34
N MET A 119 6.25 16.89 -1.97
CA MET A 119 5.37 15.95 -1.26
C MET A 119 5.11 14.69 -2.10
N PHE A 120 4.88 14.84 -3.39
CA PHE A 120 4.65 13.71 -4.29
C PHE A 120 5.89 12.82 -4.41
N ILE A 121 7.06 13.40 -4.65
CA ILE A 121 8.32 12.67 -4.76
C ILE A 121 8.63 11.96 -3.45
N LEU A 122 8.55 12.67 -2.32
CA LEU A 122 8.79 12.10 -1.00
C LEU A 122 7.81 10.97 -0.70
N GLY A 123 6.51 11.18 -0.94
CA GLY A 123 5.48 10.15 -0.76
C GLY A 123 5.74 8.91 -1.61
N ALA A 124 6.11 9.06 -2.89
CA ALA A 124 6.43 7.93 -3.76
C ALA A 124 7.66 7.15 -3.30
N VAL A 125 8.72 7.85 -2.88
CA VAL A 125 9.94 7.23 -2.33
C VAL A 125 9.65 6.49 -1.04
N LEU A 126 8.93 7.12 -0.09
CA LEU A 126 8.57 6.50 1.19
C LEU A 126 7.63 5.30 1.01
N THR A 127 6.69 5.34 0.05
CA THR A 127 5.85 4.19 -0.31
C THR A 127 6.71 3.01 -0.76
N SER A 128 7.63 3.26 -1.70
CA SER A 128 8.53 2.22 -2.21
C SER A 128 9.43 1.62 -1.13
N LEU A 129 9.97 2.47 -0.24
CA LEU A 129 10.80 2.06 0.88
C LEU A 129 10.00 1.21 1.89
N SER A 130 8.79 1.64 2.24
CA SER A 130 7.91 0.91 3.14
C SER A 130 7.58 -0.49 2.60
N ILE A 131 7.21 -0.58 1.31
CA ILE A 131 6.91 -1.87 0.67
C ILE A 131 8.16 -2.77 0.64
N ALA A 132 9.34 -2.21 0.36
CA ALA A 132 10.59 -2.96 0.41
C ALA A 132 10.87 -3.52 1.81
N MET A 133 10.59 -2.74 2.87
CA MET A 133 10.70 -3.21 4.25
C MET A 133 9.70 -4.33 4.55
N PHE A 134 8.43 -4.21 4.16
CA PHE A 134 7.46 -5.29 4.31
C PHE A 134 7.91 -6.60 3.69
N TYR A 135 8.54 -6.55 2.52
CA TYR A 135 9.04 -7.77 1.84
C TYR A 135 10.21 -8.44 2.56
N LYS A 136 10.84 -7.75 3.52
CA LYS A 136 11.91 -8.32 4.36
C LYS A 136 11.40 -8.86 5.69
N THR A 137 10.18 -8.54 6.07
CA THR A 137 9.56 -9.08 7.29
C THR A 137 8.85 -10.41 7.00
N TYR A 138 8.64 -11.21 8.03
CA TYR A 138 7.85 -12.44 7.89
C TYR A 138 6.35 -12.21 7.92
N PHE A 139 5.90 -11.07 8.44
CA PHE A 139 4.49 -10.71 8.45
C PHE A 139 3.94 -10.54 7.04
N TYR A 140 2.67 -10.87 6.86
CA TYR A 140 2.02 -10.57 5.60
C TYR A 140 1.81 -9.06 5.46
N PRO A 141 2.17 -8.50 4.29
CA PRO A 141 1.82 -7.13 3.98
C PRO A 141 0.28 -6.99 3.87
N GLN A 142 -0.19 -5.82 3.48
CA GLN A 142 -1.61 -5.60 3.24
C GLN A 142 -2.21 -6.65 2.30
N VAL A 143 -3.54 -6.79 2.33
CA VAL A 143 -4.28 -7.79 1.56
C VAL A 143 -3.97 -7.74 0.07
N TYR A 144 -3.66 -6.57 -0.49
CA TYR A 144 -3.28 -6.41 -1.91
C TYR A 144 -2.07 -7.27 -2.29
N ASP A 145 -0.96 -7.07 -1.61
CA ASP A 145 0.28 -7.82 -1.90
C ASP A 145 0.19 -9.28 -1.48
N PHE A 146 -0.57 -9.55 -0.41
CA PHE A 146 -0.87 -10.90 0.03
C PHE A 146 -1.68 -11.67 -1.02
N PHE A 147 -2.69 -11.03 -1.62
CA PHE A 147 -3.49 -11.56 -2.73
C PHE A 147 -2.59 -11.93 -3.92
N VAL A 148 -1.76 -10.99 -4.36
CA VAL A 148 -0.83 -11.20 -5.47
C VAL A 148 0.11 -12.37 -5.18
N LYS A 149 0.70 -12.42 -3.98
CA LYS A 149 1.62 -13.50 -3.59
C LYS A 149 0.94 -14.86 -3.58
N GLY A 150 -0.24 -14.97 -2.96
CA GLY A 150 -0.95 -16.24 -2.79
C GLY A 150 -1.53 -16.77 -4.11
N VAL A 151 -2.19 -15.90 -4.88
CA VAL A 151 -2.83 -16.30 -6.14
C VAL A 151 -1.78 -16.66 -7.20
N SER A 152 -0.72 -15.86 -7.35
CA SER A 152 0.36 -16.18 -8.28
C SER A 152 1.05 -17.51 -7.96
N ALA A 153 1.27 -17.81 -6.68
CA ALA A 153 1.84 -19.09 -6.25
C ALA A 153 0.89 -20.26 -6.54
N LYS A 154 -0.41 -20.10 -6.26
CA LYS A 154 -1.42 -21.14 -6.52
C LYS A 154 -1.50 -21.55 -7.99
N PHE A 155 -1.47 -20.58 -8.90
CA PHE A 155 -1.64 -20.82 -10.33
C PHE A 155 -0.32 -20.94 -11.09
N GLY A 156 0.83 -20.90 -10.42
CA GLY A 156 2.15 -21.00 -11.06
C GLY A 156 2.50 -19.81 -11.98
N ILE A 157 1.84 -18.66 -11.78
CA ILE A 157 2.06 -17.46 -12.61
C ILE A 157 3.25 -16.69 -12.05
N LYS A 158 4.11 -16.15 -12.91
CA LYS A 158 5.17 -15.25 -12.46
C LYS A 158 4.58 -14.08 -11.70
N ARG A 159 5.03 -13.89 -10.45
CA ARG A 159 4.50 -12.86 -9.53
C ARG A 159 4.49 -11.46 -10.14
N THR A 160 5.53 -11.10 -10.91
CA THR A 160 5.62 -9.79 -11.57
C THR A 160 4.52 -9.62 -12.62
N VAL A 161 4.25 -10.64 -13.43
CA VAL A 161 3.20 -10.60 -14.46
C VAL A 161 1.82 -10.47 -13.80
N PHE A 162 1.56 -11.29 -12.78
CA PHE A 162 0.29 -11.23 -12.07
C PHE A 162 0.10 -9.89 -11.36
N LYS A 163 1.16 -9.35 -10.73
CA LYS A 163 1.15 -8.02 -10.09
C LYS A 163 0.79 -6.92 -11.09
N THR A 164 1.41 -6.91 -12.27
CA THR A 164 1.10 -5.91 -13.31
C THR A 164 -0.35 -6.01 -13.76
N ALA A 165 -0.87 -7.20 -14.01
CA ALA A 165 -2.26 -7.40 -14.39
C ALA A 165 -3.23 -6.94 -13.28
N PHE A 166 -2.92 -7.26 -12.03
CA PHE A 166 -3.66 -6.84 -10.85
C PHE A 166 -3.69 -5.31 -10.70
N ASP A 167 -2.54 -4.66 -10.83
CA ASP A 167 -2.41 -3.22 -10.73
C ASP A 167 -3.18 -2.50 -11.86
N LEU A 168 -3.13 -3.02 -13.09
CA LEU A 168 -3.91 -2.50 -14.21
C LEU A 168 -5.41 -2.69 -14.00
N THR A 169 -5.84 -3.80 -13.41
CA THR A 169 -7.25 -4.02 -13.04
C THR A 169 -7.72 -2.97 -12.06
N PHE A 170 -6.94 -2.66 -11.03
CA PHE A 170 -7.25 -1.62 -10.05
C PHE A 170 -7.27 -0.23 -10.68
N LEU A 171 -6.33 0.08 -11.58
CA LEU A 171 -6.33 1.34 -12.33
C LEU A 171 -7.59 1.47 -13.19
N THR A 172 -7.96 0.42 -13.93
CA THR A 172 -9.18 0.42 -14.76
C THR A 172 -10.44 0.56 -13.90
N ALA A 173 -10.54 -0.19 -12.81
CA ALA A 173 -11.64 -0.08 -11.87
C ALA A 173 -11.76 1.34 -11.31
N SER A 174 -10.63 1.94 -10.92
CA SER A 174 -10.58 3.32 -10.44
C SER A 174 -11.00 4.33 -11.51
N ALA A 175 -10.57 4.15 -12.77
CA ALA A 175 -10.97 5.01 -13.88
C ALA A 175 -12.49 4.94 -14.12
N VAL A 176 -13.05 3.74 -14.12
CA VAL A 176 -14.51 3.54 -14.23
C VAL A 176 -15.26 4.16 -13.05
N MET A 177 -14.79 3.92 -11.82
CA MET A 177 -15.41 4.48 -10.61
C MET A 177 -15.39 6.01 -10.63
N THR A 178 -14.27 6.64 -10.96
CA THR A 178 -14.19 8.11 -10.93
C THR A 178 -15.09 8.73 -12.01
N LEU A 179 -15.13 8.18 -13.22
CA LEU A 179 -16.02 8.66 -14.28
C LEU A 179 -17.50 8.42 -13.95
N ALA A 180 -17.84 7.27 -13.40
CA ALA A 180 -19.23 6.95 -13.01
C ALA A 180 -19.72 7.86 -11.87
N LEU A 181 -18.89 8.10 -10.86
CA LEU A 181 -19.29 8.79 -9.64
C LEU A 181 -19.11 10.31 -9.70
N PHE A 182 -18.09 10.81 -10.42
CA PHE A 182 -17.72 12.25 -10.44
C PHE A 182 -17.84 12.89 -11.82
N LYS A 183 -18.02 12.12 -12.91
CA LYS A 183 -18.00 12.59 -14.31
C LYS A 183 -16.68 13.27 -14.73
N LYS A 184 -15.63 13.12 -13.93
CA LYS A 184 -14.27 13.63 -14.17
C LYS A 184 -13.26 12.76 -13.45
N PHE A 185 -11.98 12.82 -13.83
CA PHE A 185 -10.94 12.10 -13.11
C PHE A 185 -10.65 12.77 -11.76
N VAL A 186 -10.79 11.97 -10.69
CA VAL A 186 -10.52 12.37 -9.29
C VAL A 186 -9.70 11.27 -8.64
N GLY A 187 -8.64 11.61 -7.94
CA GLY A 187 -7.77 10.63 -7.26
C GLY A 187 -6.79 9.91 -8.19
N ILE A 188 -7.03 9.91 -9.50
CA ILE A 188 -6.15 9.38 -10.53
C ILE A 188 -5.66 10.53 -11.39
N ASN A 189 -4.35 10.66 -11.53
CA ASN A 189 -3.74 11.72 -12.32
C ASN A 189 -2.40 11.21 -12.89
N ILE A 190 -1.65 12.09 -13.56
CA ILE A 190 -0.33 11.76 -14.12
C ILE A 190 0.60 11.10 -13.10
N GLY A 191 0.57 11.54 -11.84
CA GLY A 191 1.35 10.95 -10.76
C GLY A 191 1.03 9.48 -10.50
N THR A 192 -0.24 9.07 -10.65
CA THR A 192 -0.61 7.64 -10.54
C THR A 192 0.12 6.79 -11.59
N LEU A 193 0.22 7.28 -12.83
CA LEU A 193 0.94 6.60 -13.91
C LEU A 193 2.44 6.57 -13.66
N ILE A 194 3.02 7.66 -13.16
CA ILE A 194 4.44 7.75 -12.79
C ILE A 194 4.76 6.72 -11.70
N ILE A 195 3.96 6.69 -10.63
CA ILE A 195 4.13 5.71 -9.54
C ILE A 195 4.01 4.29 -10.10
N ALA A 196 3.02 4.03 -10.97
CA ALA A 196 2.83 2.73 -11.59
C ALA A 196 4.07 2.24 -12.35
N ALA A 197 4.70 3.13 -13.10
CA ALA A 197 5.87 2.80 -13.91
C ALA A 197 7.14 2.59 -13.06
N LEU A 198 7.32 3.38 -12.00
CA LEU A 198 8.59 3.46 -11.28
C LEU A 198 8.63 2.64 -9.98
N ASN A 199 7.48 2.46 -9.32
CA ASN A 199 7.40 1.91 -7.97
C ASN A 199 8.09 0.54 -7.86
N GLY A 200 7.85 -0.37 -8.80
CA GLY A 200 8.47 -1.70 -8.80
C GLY A 200 10.00 -1.66 -8.85
N THR A 201 10.55 -0.77 -9.67
CA THR A 201 12.00 -0.58 -9.79
C THR A 201 12.60 -0.01 -8.50
N VAL A 202 11.96 1.01 -7.95
CA VAL A 202 12.41 1.68 -6.71
C VAL A 202 12.32 0.74 -5.50
N ILE A 203 11.25 -0.05 -5.39
CA ILE A 203 11.14 -1.12 -4.39
C ILE A 203 12.29 -2.11 -4.50
N GLY A 204 12.63 -2.52 -5.74
CA GLY A 204 13.76 -3.43 -5.99
C GLY A 204 15.10 -2.84 -5.57
N ILE A 205 15.34 -1.56 -5.80
CA ILE A 205 16.55 -0.85 -5.37
C ILE A 205 16.64 -0.83 -3.84
N PHE A 206 15.58 -0.40 -3.15
CA PHE A 206 15.56 -0.40 -1.68
C PHE A 206 15.72 -1.80 -1.09
N GLY A 207 15.09 -2.82 -1.71
CA GLY A 207 15.25 -4.20 -1.30
C GLY A 207 16.72 -4.66 -1.35
N LYS A 208 17.45 -4.32 -2.43
CA LYS A 208 18.88 -4.62 -2.56
C LYS A 208 19.74 -3.85 -1.53
N ILE A 209 19.39 -2.59 -1.25
CA ILE A 209 20.08 -1.79 -0.23
C ILE A 209 19.90 -2.42 1.15
N ILE A 210 18.66 -2.81 1.49
CA ILE A 210 18.38 -3.47 2.77
C ILE A 210 19.18 -4.78 2.86
N ASP A 211 19.17 -5.62 1.83
CA ASP A 211 19.92 -6.89 1.81
C ASP A 211 21.44 -6.71 1.93
N LYS A 212 21.96 -5.61 1.41
CA LYS A 212 23.39 -5.32 1.45
C LYS A 212 23.88 -4.95 2.86
N TYR A 213 23.11 -4.13 3.57
CA TYR A 213 23.55 -3.54 4.83
C TYR A 213 22.93 -4.19 6.06
N PHE A 214 21.76 -4.81 5.92
CA PHE A 214 20.98 -5.32 7.04
C PHE A 214 20.70 -6.82 6.92
N GLU A 215 20.64 -7.47 8.07
CA GLU A 215 20.16 -8.83 8.25
C GLU A 215 18.88 -8.78 9.08
N VAL A 216 17.72 -9.01 8.45
CA VAL A 216 16.43 -8.97 9.13
C VAL A 216 16.17 -10.33 9.76
N VAL A 217 16.04 -10.37 11.08
CA VAL A 217 15.83 -11.59 11.87
C VAL A 217 14.55 -11.49 12.70
N PRO A 218 13.78 -12.57 12.86
CA PRO A 218 12.61 -12.56 13.74
C PRO A 218 13.04 -12.58 15.22
N ILE A 219 12.35 -11.78 16.07
CA ILE A 219 12.44 -11.92 17.53
C ILE A 219 11.78 -13.25 17.92
N PHE A 220 10.57 -13.52 17.39
CA PHE A 220 9.77 -14.70 17.72
C PHE A 220 9.89 -15.77 16.64
N LYS A 221 10.99 -16.54 16.63
CA LYS A 221 11.29 -17.56 15.61
C LYS A 221 10.18 -18.60 15.42
N ASN A 222 9.57 -19.08 16.51
CA ASN A 222 8.50 -20.07 16.44
C ASN A 222 7.19 -19.49 15.86
N PHE A 223 6.95 -18.22 16.07
CA PHE A 223 5.81 -17.51 15.50
C PHE A 223 6.02 -17.26 14.01
N ALA A 224 7.22 -16.86 13.60
CA ALA A 224 7.58 -16.61 12.21
C ALA A 224 7.33 -17.83 11.30
N LYS A 225 7.58 -19.06 11.79
CA LYS A 225 7.32 -20.30 11.05
C LYS A 225 5.85 -20.49 10.64
N LYS A 226 4.90 -19.86 11.35
CA LYS A 226 3.47 -19.94 11.03
C LYS A 226 3.07 -19.14 9.78
N PHE A 227 3.93 -18.22 9.33
CA PHE A 227 3.67 -17.34 8.18
C PHE A 227 4.14 -17.91 6.83
N GLU A 228 4.57 -19.16 6.80
CA GLU A 228 4.85 -19.85 5.54
C GLU A 228 3.51 -20.12 4.81
N ILE A 229 3.38 -19.56 3.59
CA ILE A 229 2.11 -19.60 2.83
C ILE A 229 1.81 -20.99 2.25
N ILE A 230 2.85 -21.81 2.06
CA ILE A 230 2.76 -23.15 1.42
C ILE A 230 3.56 -24.15 2.21
#